data_94a40fe5bb545aa84e2031bbfaa6a979
#
_entry.id   94a40fe5bb545aa84e2031bbfaa6a979
#
_cell.length_a   1.000
_cell.length_b   1.000
_cell.length_c   1.000
_cell.angle_alpha   90.00
_cell.angle_beta   90.00
_cell.angle_gamma   90.00
#
_symmetry.space_group_name_H-M   'P 1'
#
loop_
_entity.id
_entity.type
_entity.pdbx_description
1 polymer ?
#
loop_
_entity_poly.entity_id
_entity_poly.type
_entity_poly.pdbx_seq_one_letter_code
_entity_poly.pdbx_strand_id
1 'polypeptide(L)'
;MVVAKKMHVAKKMSKEELREDKVVTAVKRLGEFGQRNIRYIAGGAALLLVLIVGVAFWSQNRTRAAEAASLGFSQAQQLYFSGNYAEALARFQAIESQHGSRGAAQPVSLFIGNCQLSLGNPTEAESAFRSALNRLSGDPILRAGAQRGLGAALADQGKMAEAAAEYQKAAEVSDNPLAADDWLAAAAAYGEAGNSESARQAYQKIVDDFPSSIHLMDAKLRLAEIAARQG
;
A
#
# COMPACT_ATOMS: atom_id res chain seq x y z
N MET A 1 -71.54 -73.47 -5.46
CA MET A 1 -70.41 -73.17 -4.64
C MET A 1 -69.52 -72.19 -5.45
N VAL A 2 -69.71 -70.87 -5.21
CA VAL A 2 -69.07 -69.82 -5.99
C VAL A 2 -68.03 -69.15 -5.12
N VAL A 3 -66.75 -69.29 -5.46
CA VAL A 3 -65.62 -68.68 -4.76
C VAL A 3 -65.41 -67.27 -5.28
N ALA A 4 -65.70 -66.26 -4.43
CA ALA A 4 -65.49 -64.84 -4.74
C ALA A 4 -64.02 -64.52 -4.63
N LYS A 5 -63.38 -64.24 -5.75
CA LYS A 5 -62.02 -63.79 -5.86
C LYS A 5 -61.94 -62.28 -5.48
N LYS A 6 -61.45 -61.93 -4.28
CA LYS A 6 -61.19 -60.56 -3.89
C LYS A 6 -60.04 -59.94 -4.71
N MET A 7 -60.39 -59.09 -5.64
CA MET A 7 -59.38 -58.27 -6.34
C MET A 7 -58.90 -57.16 -5.36
N HIS A 8 -57.63 -57.17 -5.03
CA HIS A 8 -56.96 -56.04 -4.35
C HIS A 8 -56.73 -54.95 -5.37
N VAL A 9 -57.51 -53.88 -5.26
CA VAL A 9 -57.30 -52.66 -6.02
C VAL A 9 -56.12 -51.97 -5.39
N ALA A 10 -54.95 -51.91 -6.04
CA ALA A 10 -53.81 -51.13 -5.62
C ALA A 10 -54.19 -49.64 -5.70
N LYS A 11 -54.30 -48.98 -4.56
CA LYS A 11 -54.55 -47.56 -4.46
C LYS A 11 -53.42 -46.78 -5.13
N LYS A 12 -53.71 -46.06 -6.19
CA LYS A 12 -52.76 -45.25 -6.93
C LYS A 12 -52.41 -44.03 -6.05
N MET A 13 -51.21 -44.04 -5.45
CA MET A 13 -50.71 -42.92 -4.60
C MET A 13 -50.69 -41.64 -5.39
N SER A 14 -51.08 -40.52 -4.73
CA SER A 14 -51.02 -39.21 -5.32
C SER A 14 -49.58 -38.70 -5.51
N LYS A 15 -49.38 -37.75 -6.41
CA LYS A 15 -48.03 -37.17 -6.62
C LYS A 15 -47.48 -36.50 -5.33
N GLU A 16 -48.35 -36.05 -4.44
CA GLU A 16 -47.98 -35.45 -3.15
C GLU A 16 -47.53 -36.53 -2.15
N GLU A 17 -48.28 -37.66 -2.02
CA GLU A 17 -47.89 -38.80 -1.18
C GLU A 17 -46.54 -39.39 -1.62
N LEU A 18 -46.28 -39.47 -2.93
CA LEU A 18 -45.00 -39.93 -3.49
C LEU A 18 -43.84 -38.96 -3.20
N ARG A 19 -44.15 -37.68 -3.03
CA ARG A 19 -43.14 -36.62 -2.70
C ARG A 19 -42.84 -36.62 -1.21
N GLU A 20 -43.82 -36.75 -0.35
CA GLU A 20 -43.63 -36.91 1.10
C GLU A 20 -42.85 -38.17 1.44
N ASP A 21 -43.12 -39.28 0.78
CA ASP A 21 -42.40 -40.55 1.00
C ASP A 21 -40.92 -40.46 0.58
N LYS A 22 -40.62 -39.73 -0.50
CA LYS A 22 -39.24 -39.47 -0.92
C LYS A 22 -38.49 -38.58 0.07
N VAL A 23 -39.13 -37.55 0.63
CA VAL A 23 -38.54 -36.66 1.63
C VAL A 23 -38.28 -37.42 2.95
N VAL A 24 -39.28 -38.18 3.41
CA VAL A 24 -39.17 -39.04 4.63
C VAL A 24 -38.06 -40.07 4.46
N THR A 25 -37.99 -40.69 3.28
CA THR A 25 -36.94 -41.70 2.98
C THR A 25 -35.54 -41.04 2.92
N ALA A 26 -35.43 -39.82 2.35
CA ALA A 26 -34.17 -39.08 2.33
C ALA A 26 -33.70 -38.66 3.74
N VAL A 27 -34.63 -38.22 4.57
CA VAL A 27 -34.34 -37.85 5.97
C VAL A 27 -33.90 -39.07 6.79
N LYS A 28 -34.58 -40.23 6.62
CA LYS A 28 -34.16 -41.48 7.25
C LYS A 28 -32.75 -41.92 6.82
N ARG A 29 -32.46 -41.88 5.53
CA ARG A 29 -31.10 -42.20 5.01
C ARG A 29 -30.04 -41.27 5.55
N LEU A 30 -30.31 -39.94 5.62
CA LEU A 30 -29.41 -38.97 6.22
C LEU A 30 -29.20 -39.25 7.71
N GLY A 31 -30.26 -39.60 8.45
CA GLY A 31 -30.16 -39.98 9.86
C GLY A 31 -29.32 -41.24 10.09
N GLU A 32 -29.56 -42.31 9.30
CA GLU A 32 -28.77 -43.55 9.37
C GLU A 32 -27.30 -43.33 8.98
N PHE A 33 -27.05 -42.51 7.95
CA PHE A 33 -25.68 -42.10 7.55
C PHE A 33 -24.99 -41.33 8.68
N GLY A 34 -25.72 -40.39 9.29
CA GLY A 34 -25.21 -39.59 10.42
C GLY A 34 -24.84 -40.46 11.62
N GLN A 35 -25.73 -41.38 12.03
CA GLN A 35 -25.46 -42.29 13.14
C GLN A 35 -24.30 -43.24 12.87
N ARG A 36 -24.20 -43.75 11.66
CA ARG A 36 -23.12 -44.67 11.26
C ARG A 36 -21.76 -44.02 11.17
N ASN A 37 -21.74 -42.71 10.83
CA ASN A 37 -20.50 -41.95 10.64
C ASN A 37 -20.26 -40.86 11.74
N ILE A 38 -20.98 -40.93 12.87
CA ILE A 38 -20.96 -39.89 13.92
C ILE A 38 -19.55 -39.51 14.38
N ARG A 39 -18.64 -40.49 14.46
CA ARG A 39 -17.25 -40.29 14.87
C ARG A 39 -16.49 -39.44 13.86
N TYR A 40 -16.68 -39.68 12.55
CA TYR A 40 -16.04 -38.90 11.49
C TYR A 40 -16.65 -37.49 11.35
N ILE A 41 -17.99 -37.41 11.52
CA ILE A 41 -18.70 -36.11 11.52
C ILE A 41 -18.28 -35.27 12.73
N ALA A 42 -18.22 -35.84 13.92
CA ALA A 42 -17.76 -35.18 15.12
C ALA A 42 -16.29 -34.77 15.03
N GLY A 43 -15.43 -35.65 14.49
CA GLY A 43 -14.02 -35.31 14.22
C GLY A 43 -13.84 -34.17 13.21
N GLY A 44 -14.58 -34.22 12.11
CA GLY A 44 -14.61 -33.16 11.09
C GLY A 44 -15.12 -31.83 11.63
N ALA A 45 -16.20 -31.85 12.43
CA ALA A 45 -16.74 -30.67 13.08
C ALA A 45 -15.76 -30.07 14.09
N ALA A 46 -15.08 -30.90 14.90
CA ALA A 46 -14.05 -30.45 15.82
C ALA A 46 -12.87 -29.81 15.09
N LEU A 47 -12.39 -30.41 14.01
CA LEU A 47 -11.31 -29.85 13.19
C LEU A 47 -11.71 -28.54 12.56
N LEU A 48 -12.92 -28.41 12.04
CA LEU A 48 -13.47 -27.21 11.46
C LEU A 48 -13.58 -26.09 12.51
N LEU A 49 -13.97 -26.43 13.72
CA LEU A 49 -14.06 -25.50 14.85
C LEU A 49 -12.67 -24.97 15.24
N VAL A 50 -11.65 -25.86 15.29
CA VAL A 50 -10.25 -25.46 15.54
C VAL A 50 -9.74 -24.53 14.45
N LEU A 51 -10.04 -24.81 13.18
CA LEU A 51 -9.69 -23.95 12.07
C LEU A 51 -10.36 -22.56 12.17
N ILE A 52 -11.66 -22.51 12.46
CA ILE A 52 -12.39 -21.25 12.64
C ILE A 52 -11.79 -20.43 13.78
N VAL A 53 -11.55 -21.05 14.95
CA VAL A 53 -10.94 -20.39 16.10
C VAL A 53 -9.52 -19.92 15.77
N GLY A 54 -8.73 -20.75 15.08
CA GLY A 54 -7.38 -20.41 14.64
C GLY A 54 -7.36 -19.20 13.68
N VAL A 55 -8.24 -19.20 12.68
CA VAL A 55 -8.39 -18.06 11.75
C VAL A 55 -8.88 -16.80 12.46
N ALA A 56 -9.87 -16.93 13.36
CA ALA A 56 -10.38 -15.80 14.16
C ALA A 56 -9.29 -15.22 15.06
N PHE A 57 -8.54 -16.05 15.74
CA PHE A 57 -7.42 -15.62 16.59
C PHE A 57 -6.32 -14.95 15.75
N TRP A 58 -5.94 -15.54 14.61
CA TRP A 58 -4.95 -14.97 13.70
C TRP A 58 -5.40 -13.62 13.14
N SER A 59 -6.66 -13.49 12.70
CA SER A 59 -7.21 -12.24 12.17
C SER A 59 -7.27 -11.16 13.26
N GLN A 60 -7.70 -11.51 14.47
CA GLN A 60 -7.76 -10.58 15.60
C GLN A 60 -6.37 -10.09 16.03
N ASN A 61 -5.39 -10.99 16.04
CA ASN A 61 -4.00 -10.60 16.36
C ASN A 61 -3.41 -9.68 15.28
N ARG A 62 -3.77 -9.92 14.00
CA ARG A 62 -3.35 -9.08 12.88
C ARG A 62 -3.98 -7.67 12.93
N THR A 63 -5.27 -7.57 13.29
CA THR A 63 -5.93 -6.25 13.45
C THR A 63 -5.33 -5.46 14.61
N ARG A 64 -5.13 -6.08 15.76
CA ARG A 64 -4.48 -5.44 16.93
C ARG A 64 -3.06 -4.94 16.60
N ALA A 65 -2.29 -5.74 15.86
CA ALA A 65 -0.95 -5.34 15.42
C ALA A 65 -1.00 -4.15 14.45
N ALA A 66 -1.98 -4.11 13.54
CA ALA A 66 -2.17 -2.99 12.61
C ALA A 66 -2.61 -1.71 13.34
N GLU A 67 -3.51 -1.82 14.33
CA GLU A 67 -3.95 -0.69 15.17
C GLU A 67 -2.78 -0.14 16.00
N ALA A 68 -1.98 -0.99 16.61
CA ALA A 68 -0.79 -0.60 17.36
C ALA A 68 0.24 0.10 16.46
N ALA A 69 0.47 -0.42 15.25
CA ALA A 69 1.34 0.19 14.25
C ALA A 69 0.84 1.58 13.83
N SER A 70 -0.47 1.73 13.59
CA SER A 70 -1.09 3.00 13.21
C SER A 70 -0.96 4.05 14.32
N LEU A 71 -1.23 3.66 15.57
CA LEU A 71 -1.07 4.55 16.72
C LEU A 71 0.40 4.96 16.90
N GLY A 72 1.31 4.00 16.85
CA GLY A 72 2.76 4.26 16.94
C GLY A 72 3.24 5.18 15.83
N PHE A 73 2.72 5.00 14.60
CA PHE A 73 3.02 5.85 13.46
C PHE A 73 2.57 7.30 13.68
N SER A 74 1.33 7.50 14.15
CA SER A 74 0.81 8.84 14.45
C SER A 74 1.62 9.55 15.53
N GLN A 75 2.06 8.83 16.57
CA GLN A 75 2.93 9.38 17.60
C GLN A 75 4.31 9.75 17.05
N ALA A 76 4.89 8.92 16.21
CA ALA A 76 6.17 9.20 15.56
C ALA A 76 6.07 10.42 14.61
N GLN A 77 4.95 10.55 13.87
CA GLN A 77 4.69 11.73 13.05
C GLN A 77 4.59 13.01 13.89
N GLN A 78 3.92 12.96 15.04
CA GLN A 78 3.85 14.12 15.95
C GLN A 78 5.24 14.56 16.41
N LEU A 79 6.12 13.63 16.76
CA LEU A 79 7.51 13.92 17.09
C LEU A 79 8.27 14.53 15.91
N TYR A 80 8.07 14.00 14.71
CA TYR A 80 8.67 14.53 13.48
C TYR A 80 8.24 15.99 13.24
N PHE A 81 6.94 16.28 13.27
CA PHE A 81 6.43 17.65 13.06
C PHE A 81 6.76 18.62 14.19
N SER A 82 7.07 18.14 15.39
CA SER A 82 7.59 18.97 16.48
C SER A 82 9.11 19.20 16.43
N GLY A 83 9.81 18.66 15.40
CA GLY A 83 11.24 18.80 15.23
C GLY A 83 12.09 17.80 16.03
N ASN A 84 11.46 16.87 16.76
CA ASN A 84 12.16 15.84 17.54
C ASN A 84 12.59 14.67 16.64
N TYR A 85 13.40 14.95 15.63
CA TYR A 85 13.74 13.98 14.57
C TYR A 85 14.44 12.72 15.07
N ALA A 86 15.29 12.83 16.08
CA ALA A 86 16.00 11.66 16.64
C ALA A 86 15.05 10.67 17.32
N GLU A 87 14.09 11.16 18.11
CA GLU A 87 13.09 10.31 18.76
C GLU A 87 12.09 9.77 17.73
N ALA A 88 11.66 10.61 16.78
CA ALA A 88 10.80 10.19 15.67
C ALA A 88 11.44 9.05 14.88
N LEU A 89 12.73 9.16 14.53
CA LEU A 89 13.52 8.14 13.86
C LEU A 89 13.51 6.82 14.62
N ALA A 90 13.81 6.85 15.92
CA ALA A 90 13.81 5.64 16.76
C ALA A 90 12.42 4.96 16.77
N ARG A 91 11.34 5.73 16.84
CA ARG A 91 9.96 5.22 16.78
C ARG A 91 9.64 4.62 15.41
N PHE A 92 9.98 5.29 14.32
CA PHE A 92 9.76 4.76 12.98
C PHE A 92 10.55 3.48 12.73
N GLN A 93 11.81 3.40 13.15
CA GLN A 93 12.62 2.18 13.06
C GLN A 93 12.03 1.03 13.88
N ALA A 94 11.50 1.29 15.07
CA ALA A 94 10.80 0.29 15.87
C ALA A 94 9.55 -0.26 15.15
N ILE A 95 8.76 0.62 14.53
CA ILE A 95 7.59 0.20 13.72
C ILE A 95 8.03 -0.64 12.53
N GLU A 96 9.06 -0.21 11.80
CA GLU A 96 9.58 -0.94 10.64
C GLU A 96 10.05 -2.35 11.03
N SER A 97 10.78 -2.49 12.13
CA SER A 97 11.29 -3.78 12.61
C SER A 97 10.18 -4.73 13.07
N GLN A 98 9.12 -4.21 13.71
CA GLN A 98 8.02 -5.01 14.27
C GLN A 98 6.96 -5.39 13.25
N HIS A 99 6.68 -4.51 12.30
CA HIS A 99 5.52 -4.64 11.40
C HIS A 99 5.91 -4.81 9.93
N GLY A 100 7.17 -4.60 9.59
CA GLY A 100 7.66 -4.64 8.21
C GLY A 100 7.01 -3.59 7.32
N SER A 101 7.01 -3.86 6.00
CA SER A 101 6.48 -2.95 4.99
C SER A 101 5.00 -3.17 4.64
N ARG A 102 4.22 -3.85 5.50
CA ARG A 102 2.83 -4.22 5.19
C ARG A 102 1.82 -3.24 5.81
N GLY A 103 0.85 -2.80 5.00
CA GLY A 103 -0.27 -1.97 5.46
C GLY A 103 0.16 -0.58 5.94
N ALA A 104 -0.22 -0.19 7.15
CA ALA A 104 0.06 1.12 7.74
C ALA A 104 1.56 1.47 7.88
N ALA A 105 2.46 0.48 7.71
CA ALA A 105 3.90 0.67 7.73
C ALA A 105 4.51 1.09 6.38
N GLN A 106 3.71 1.17 5.29
CA GLN A 106 4.24 1.56 3.98
C GLN A 106 4.97 2.92 3.95
N PRO A 107 4.46 4.00 4.58
CA PRO A 107 5.15 5.29 4.56
C PRO A 107 6.31 5.38 5.58
N VAL A 108 6.52 4.39 6.45
CA VAL A 108 7.51 4.45 7.54
C VAL A 108 8.92 4.67 7.00
N SER A 109 9.34 3.94 5.97
CA SER A 109 10.68 4.09 5.37
C SER A 109 10.89 5.51 4.78
N LEU A 110 9.82 6.13 4.25
CA LEU A 110 9.86 7.52 3.79
C LEU A 110 10.15 8.47 4.94
N PHE A 111 9.47 8.30 6.08
CA PHE A 111 9.71 9.13 7.27
C PHE A 111 11.07 8.87 7.91
N ILE A 112 11.59 7.63 7.86
CA ILE A 112 12.97 7.34 8.27
C ILE A 112 13.95 8.15 7.44
N GLY A 113 13.80 8.17 6.10
CA GLY A 113 14.62 8.98 5.22
C GLY A 113 14.53 10.49 5.54
N ASN A 114 13.32 11.00 5.75
CA ASN A 114 13.10 12.40 6.12
C ASN A 114 13.75 12.75 7.47
N CYS A 115 13.66 11.87 8.47
CA CYS A 115 14.33 12.07 9.75
C CYS A 115 15.85 12.13 9.58
N GLN A 116 16.42 11.23 8.77
CA GLN A 116 17.86 11.20 8.51
C GLN A 116 18.34 12.46 7.81
N LEU A 117 17.59 12.96 6.81
CA LEU A 117 17.90 14.27 6.20
C LEU A 117 17.88 15.41 7.22
N SER A 118 16.83 15.46 8.05
CA SER A 118 16.69 16.51 9.06
C SER A 118 17.78 16.44 10.15
N LEU A 119 18.40 15.29 10.34
CA LEU A 119 19.54 15.06 11.24
C LEU A 119 20.89 15.30 10.57
N GLY A 120 20.94 15.64 9.27
CA GLY A 120 22.17 15.87 8.52
C GLY A 120 22.91 14.57 8.13
N ASN A 121 22.20 13.46 7.97
CA ASN A 121 22.73 12.14 7.62
C ASN A 121 22.29 11.75 6.18
N PRO A 122 22.79 12.41 5.11
CA PRO A 122 22.27 12.21 3.75
C PRO A 122 22.55 10.83 3.18
N THR A 123 23.61 10.15 3.61
CA THR A 123 23.92 8.78 3.15
C THR A 123 22.90 7.76 3.68
N GLU A 124 22.55 7.86 4.95
CA GLU A 124 21.53 7.03 5.59
C GLU A 124 20.14 7.35 5.02
N ALA A 125 19.86 8.62 4.73
CA ALA A 125 18.65 9.05 4.08
C ALA A 125 18.53 8.46 2.66
N GLU A 126 19.59 8.49 1.85
CA GLU A 126 19.62 7.85 0.54
C GLU A 126 19.24 6.37 0.64
N SER A 127 19.85 5.63 1.58
CA SER A 127 19.55 4.22 1.80
C SER A 127 18.07 3.97 2.16
N ALA A 128 17.53 4.80 3.05
CA ALA A 128 16.14 4.71 3.49
C ALA A 128 15.16 5.00 2.34
N PHE A 129 15.40 6.04 1.52
CA PHE A 129 14.54 6.36 0.37
C PHE A 129 14.62 5.31 -0.73
N ARG A 130 15.78 4.74 -1.03
CA ARG A 130 15.91 3.61 -1.95
C ARG A 130 15.13 2.39 -1.45
N SER A 131 15.19 2.10 -0.15
CA SER A 131 14.39 1.06 0.48
C SER A 131 12.89 1.35 0.35
N ALA A 132 12.46 2.61 0.58
CA ALA A 132 11.09 3.03 0.40
C ALA A 132 10.61 2.81 -1.04
N LEU A 133 11.38 3.22 -2.05
CA LEU A 133 11.05 3.06 -3.47
C LEU A 133 10.85 1.60 -3.88
N ASN A 134 11.62 0.68 -3.31
CA ASN A 134 11.46 -0.75 -3.55
C ASN A 134 10.17 -1.34 -2.95
N ARG A 135 9.61 -0.69 -1.93
CA ARG A 135 8.43 -1.15 -1.20
C ARG A 135 7.13 -0.45 -1.62
N LEU A 136 7.22 0.79 -2.11
CA LEU A 136 6.09 1.65 -2.48
C LEU A 136 5.61 1.40 -3.91
N SER A 137 5.28 0.16 -4.27
CA SER A 137 4.87 -0.19 -5.64
C SER A 137 3.42 0.20 -5.99
N GLY A 138 2.60 0.56 -5.00
CA GLY A 138 1.15 0.75 -5.18
C GLY A 138 0.64 2.19 -4.97
N ASP A 139 1.45 3.11 -4.46
CA ASP A 139 1.05 4.50 -4.18
C ASP A 139 1.98 5.47 -4.93
N PRO A 140 1.52 6.08 -6.04
CA PRO A 140 2.33 6.98 -6.83
C PRO A 140 2.74 8.24 -6.07
N ILE A 141 1.90 8.77 -5.18
CA ILE A 141 2.19 10.00 -4.43
C ILE A 141 3.29 9.75 -3.38
N LEU A 142 3.20 8.65 -2.64
CA LEU A 142 4.28 8.27 -1.71
C LEU A 142 5.58 7.98 -2.45
N ARG A 143 5.49 7.40 -3.66
CA ARG A 143 6.64 7.16 -4.52
C ARG A 143 7.29 8.48 -4.97
N ALA A 144 6.50 9.47 -5.41
CA ALA A 144 7.01 10.81 -5.73
C ALA A 144 7.71 11.44 -4.51
N GLY A 145 7.12 11.33 -3.33
CA GLY A 145 7.73 11.79 -2.08
C GLY A 145 9.08 11.12 -1.79
N ALA A 146 9.18 9.80 -2.02
CA ALA A 146 10.44 9.07 -1.83
C ALA A 146 11.50 9.44 -2.87
N GLN A 147 11.11 9.67 -4.13
CA GLN A 147 12.01 10.16 -5.19
C GLN A 147 12.52 11.57 -4.88
N ARG A 148 11.63 12.48 -4.46
CA ARG A 148 12.00 13.82 -4.00
C ARG A 148 13.00 13.76 -2.83
N GLY A 149 12.71 12.94 -1.82
CA GLY A 149 13.61 12.75 -0.67
C GLY A 149 14.96 12.17 -1.08
N LEU A 150 14.97 11.21 -2.03
CA LEU A 150 16.21 10.67 -2.59
C LEU A 150 17.00 11.76 -3.33
N GLY A 151 16.32 12.59 -4.14
CA GLY A 151 16.92 13.75 -4.79
C GLY A 151 17.59 14.68 -3.80
N ALA A 152 16.89 15.02 -2.69
CA ALA A 152 17.44 15.86 -1.64
C ALA A 152 18.69 15.23 -0.97
N ALA A 153 18.61 13.93 -0.65
CA ALA A 153 19.74 13.21 -0.05
C ALA A 153 20.98 13.17 -0.96
N LEU A 154 20.75 13.04 -2.28
CA LEU A 154 21.84 13.08 -3.27
C LEU A 154 22.40 14.49 -3.44
N ALA A 155 21.55 15.52 -3.43
CA ALA A 155 21.99 16.92 -3.49
C ALA A 155 22.86 17.28 -2.27
N ASP A 156 22.45 16.90 -1.06
CA ASP A 156 23.24 17.11 0.17
C ASP A 156 24.60 16.38 0.16
N GLN A 157 24.72 15.35 -0.67
CA GLN A 157 26.00 14.65 -0.92
C GLN A 157 26.82 15.29 -2.07
N GLY A 158 26.32 16.37 -2.71
CA GLY A 158 26.95 16.97 -3.89
C GLY A 158 26.77 16.20 -5.20
N LYS A 159 25.93 15.17 -5.22
CA LYS A 159 25.62 14.35 -6.42
C LYS A 159 24.52 15.00 -7.26
N MET A 160 24.77 16.23 -7.75
CA MET A 160 23.72 17.08 -8.35
C MET A 160 23.06 16.47 -9.59
N ALA A 161 23.82 15.81 -10.45
CA ALA A 161 23.26 15.19 -11.66
C ALA A 161 22.29 14.03 -11.32
N GLU A 162 22.63 13.23 -10.30
CA GLU A 162 21.76 12.16 -9.84
C GLU A 162 20.54 12.72 -9.09
N ALA A 163 20.73 13.77 -8.29
CA ALA A 163 19.64 14.47 -7.60
C ALA A 163 18.61 15.02 -8.60
N ALA A 164 19.06 15.68 -9.65
CA ALA A 164 18.22 16.21 -10.70
C ALA A 164 17.35 15.13 -11.37
N ALA A 165 17.94 13.96 -11.65
CA ALA A 165 17.22 12.85 -12.26
C ALA A 165 16.13 12.29 -11.33
N GLU A 166 16.37 12.25 -10.02
CA GLU A 166 15.36 11.76 -9.05
C GLU A 166 14.24 12.80 -8.84
N TYR A 167 14.54 14.10 -8.79
CA TYR A 167 13.53 15.15 -8.77
C TYR A 167 12.66 15.13 -10.03
N GLN A 168 13.27 14.96 -11.21
CA GLN A 168 12.53 14.82 -12.45
C GLN A 168 11.56 13.63 -12.40
N LYS A 169 12.00 12.46 -11.95
CA LYS A 169 11.13 11.29 -11.77
C LYS A 169 9.96 11.57 -10.82
N ALA A 170 10.19 12.34 -9.75
CA ALA A 170 9.13 12.75 -8.83
C ALA A 170 8.12 13.67 -9.54
N ALA A 171 8.60 14.63 -10.33
CA ALA A 171 7.78 15.57 -11.09
C ALA A 171 6.91 14.89 -12.16
N GLU A 172 7.41 13.80 -12.77
CA GLU A 172 6.72 13.04 -13.84
C GLU A 172 5.65 12.08 -13.30
N VAL A 173 5.51 11.93 -11.98
CA VAL A 173 4.46 11.11 -11.39
C VAL A 173 3.10 11.76 -11.63
N SER A 174 2.16 10.97 -12.18
CA SER A 174 0.78 11.43 -12.42
C SER A 174 0.11 11.88 -11.12
N ASP A 175 -0.65 12.99 -11.22
CA ASP A 175 -1.38 13.59 -10.10
C ASP A 175 -0.50 14.01 -8.90
N ASN A 176 0.80 14.17 -9.12
CA ASN A 176 1.69 14.69 -8.08
C ASN A 176 1.38 16.18 -7.79
N PRO A 177 0.87 16.51 -6.59
CA PRO A 177 0.50 17.89 -6.26
C PRO A 177 1.70 18.83 -6.16
N LEU A 178 2.91 18.28 -6.05
CA LEU A 178 4.17 18.99 -5.93
C LEU A 178 5.03 18.88 -7.20
N ALA A 179 4.43 18.56 -8.35
CA ALA A 179 5.18 18.37 -9.59
C ALA A 179 5.94 19.64 -10.02
N ALA A 180 5.34 20.83 -9.84
CA ALA A 180 6.01 22.09 -10.15
C ALA A 180 7.22 22.37 -9.25
N ASP A 181 7.12 22.02 -7.95
CA ASP A 181 8.23 22.11 -6.99
C ASP A 181 9.36 21.14 -7.36
N ASP A 182 8.99 19.91 -7.75
CA ASP A 182 9.96 18.90 -8.17
C ASP A 182 10.66 19.28 -9.48
N TRP A 183 9.93 19.85 -10.45
CA TRP A 183 10.55 20.40 -11.66
C TRP A 183 11.51 21.56 -11.36
N LEU A 184 11.15 22.42 -10.39
CA LEU A 184 12.04 23.50 -9.96
C LEU A 184 13.33 22.96 -9.34
N ALA A 185 13.20 21.98 -8.44
CA ALA A 185 14.35 21.32 -7.82
C ALA A 185 15.23 20.61 -8.85
N ALA A 186 14.59 19.89 -9.82
CA ALA A 186 15.32 19.26 -10.91
C ALA A 186 16.10 20.28 -11.76
N ALA A 187 15.45 21.39 -12.12
CA ALA A 187 16.09 22.46 -12.92
C ALA A 187 17.30 23.08 -12.22
N ALA A 188 17.15 23.37 -10.91
CA ALA A 188 18.24 23.90 -10.10
C ALA A 188 19.41 22.91 -10.03
N ALA A 189 19.14 21.64 -9.72
CA ALA A 189 20.16 20.60 -9.61
C ALA A 189 20.84 20.31 -10.95
N TYR A 190 20.11 20.33 -12.10
CA TYR A 190 20.73 20.25 -13.42
C TYR A 190 21.65 21.46 -13.70
N GLY A 191 21.23 22.67 -13.31
CA GLY A 191 22.04 23.86 -13.42
C GLY A 191 23.36 23.78 -12.64
N GLU A 192 23.29 23.31 -11.40
CA GLU A 192 24.47 23.10 -10.54
C GLU A 192 25.37 21.96 -11.05
N ALA A 193 24.80 20.95 -11.69
CA ALA A 193 25.53 19.89 -12.39
C ALA A 193 26.18 20.36 -13.71
N GLY A 194 25.98 21.62 -14.13
CA GLY A 194 26.47 22.17 -15.38
C GLY A 194 25.67 21.76 -16.62
N ASN A 195 24.54 21.06 -16.44
CA ASN A 195 23.67 20.65 -17.53
C ASN A 195 22.61 21.72 -17.84
N SER A 196 23.04 22.81 -18.47
CA SER A 196 22.18 23.96 -18.77
C SER A 196 21.00 23.62 -19.67
N GLU A 197 21.15 22.65 -20.60
CA GLU A 197 20.05 22.24 -21.49
C GLU A 197 18.93 21.51 -20.74
N SER A 198 19.28 20.56 -19.89
CA SER A 198 18.27 19.88 -19.03
C SER A 198 17.63 20.86 -18.04
N ALA A 199 18.40 21.78 -17.47
CA ALA A 199 17.87 22.84 -16.62
C ALA A 199 16.84 23.70 -17.37
N ARG A 200 17.15 24.12 -18.60
CA ARG A 200 16.26 24.87 -19.48
C ARG A 200 14.96 24.11 -19.75
N GLN A 201 15.08 22.84 -20.09
CA GLN A 201 13.89 21.97 -20.34
C GLN A 201 13.01 21.86 -19.11
N ALA A 202 13.60 21.66 -17.93
CA ALA A 202 12.85 21.55 -16.68
C ALA A 202 12.14 22.87 -16.32
N TYR A 203 12.80 24.04 -16.48
CA TYR A 203 12.12 25.32 -16.32
C TYR A 203 11.01 25.55 -17.34
N GLN A 204 11.22 25.14 -18.60
CA GLN A 204 10.19 25.23 -19.63
C GLN A 204 8.95 24.40 -19.28
N LYS A 205 9.12 23.21 -18.70
CA LYS A 205 8.03 22.40 -18.18
C LYS A 205 7.16 23.12 -17.15
N ILE A 206 7.77 23.92 -16.26
CA ILE A 206 7.01 24.73 -15.31
C ILE A 206 6.17 25.78 -16.04
N VAL A 207 6.73 26.42 -17.05
CA VAL A 207 6.04 27.47 -17.81
C VAL A 207 4.87 26.92 -18.61
N ASP A 208 5.05 25.75 -19.22
CA ASP A 208 4.07 25.16 -20.15
C ASP A 208 2.96 24.41 -19.41
N ASP A 209 3.33 23.61 -18.43
CA ASP A 209 2.41 22.67 -17.79
C ASP A 209 1.81 23.20 -16.48
N PHE A 210 2.45 24.23 -15.85
CA PHE A 210 2.04 24.77 -14.53
C PHE A 210 1.88 26.30 -14.53
N PRO A 211 1.04 26.87 -15.41
CA PRO A 211 0.92 28.34 -15.57
C PRO A 211 0.33 29.05 -14.32
N SER A 212 -0.31 28.33 -13.41
CA SER A 212 -0.81 28.85 -12.12
C SER A 212 0.15 28.63 -10.95
N SER A 213 1.31 28.02 -11.18
CA SER A 213 2.29 27.76 -10.13
C SER A 213 2.91 29.08 -9.62
N ILE A 214 3.21 29.13 -8.33
CA ILE A 214 4.00 30.21 -7.70
C ILE A 214 5.41 30.30 -8.30
N HIS A 215 5.91 29.23 -8.90
CA HIS A 215 7.24 29.13 -9.52
C HIS A 215 7.31 29.67 -10.96
N LEU A 216 6.16 30.04 -11.57
CA LEU A 216 6.10 30.49 -12.97
C LEU A 216 7.05 31.65 -13.27
N MET A 217 7.07 32.67 -12.40
CA MET A 217 7.89 33.87 -12.65
C MET A 217 9.37 33.58 -12.47
N ASP A 218 9.75 32.76 -11.49
CA ASP A 218 11.15 32.33 -11.32
C ASP A 218 11.63 31.51 -12.52
N ALA A 219 10.82 30.54 -12.96
CA ALA A 219 11.14 29.72 -14.13
C ALA A 219 11.38 30.60 -15.40
N LYS A 220 10.53 31.60 -15.66
CA LYS A 220 10.72 32.55 -16.77
C LYS A 220 12.00 33.36 -16.64
N LEU A 221 12.32 33.84 -15.44
CA LEU A 221 13.55 34.58 -15.18
C LEU A 221 14.78 33.70 -15.45
N ARG A 222 14.79 32.47 -14.95
CA ARG A 222 15.90 31.52 -15.16
C ARG A 222 16.08 31.15 -16.63
N LEU A 223 14.99 30.98 -17.37
CA LEU A 223 15.05 30.77 -18.82
C LEU A 223 15.71 31.93 -19.56
N ALA A 224 15.36 33.19 -19.19
CA ALA A 224 15.97 34.37 -19.77
C ALA A 224 17.47 34.46 -19.43
N GLU A 225 17.86 34.13 -18.18
CA GLU A 225 19.27 34.11 -17.76
C GLU A 225 20.09 33.06 -18.55
N ILE A 226 19.51 31.84 -18.76
CA ILE A 226 20.17 30.80 -19.55
C ILE A 226 20.34 31.25 -21.00
N ALA A 227 19.30 31.83 -21.59
CA ALA A 227 19.37 32.34 -22.97
C ALA A 227 20.44 33.44 -23.15
N ALA A 228 20.54 34.37 -22.18
CA ALA A 228 21.53 35.46 -22.21
C ALA A 228 22.98 34.97 -22.09
N ARG A 229 23.22 33.80 -21.52
CA ARG A 229 24.58 33.21 -21.42
C ARG A 229 25.00 32.44 -22.66
N GLN A 230 24.05 32.11 -23.55
CA GLN A 230 24.30 31.31 -24.77
C GLN A 230 24.41 32.17 -26.02
N GLY A 231 24.00 33.45 -25.98
CA GLY A 231 24.13 34.45 -27.06
C GLY A 231 25.34 35.35 -26.86
#